data_14c56b01a4166323e33d56d9192d315b
#
_entry.id   14c56b01a4166323e33d56d9192d315b
#
_cell.length_a   1.000
_cell.length_b   1.000
_cell.length_c   1.000
_cell.angle_alpha   90.00
_cell.angle_beta   90.00
_cell.angle_gamma   90.00
#
_symmetry.space_group_name_H-M   'P 1'
#
loop_
_entity.id
_entity.type
_entity.pdbx_description
1 polymer ?
#
loop_
_entity_poly.entity_id
_entity_poly.type
_entity_poly.pdbx_seq_one_letter_code
_entity_poly.pdbx_strand_id
1 'polypeptide(L)'
;MTVRTVLISCTALALAGLAVPAQAEGLGAEGNYARANGRWGAELGAGYAVDFAGFSLTPGAGVYLRDGGTAAYGRVEAAYQIPMSLRIGIGARISGEEPRVYGTVAMPVLPRVAVKGNVGDRYVSVGLTVGY
;
A
#
# COMPACT_ATOMS: atom_id res chain seq x y z
N MET A 1 2.90 11.22 -20.56
CA MET A 1 1.81 10.48 -19.91
C MET A 1 0.86 11.47 -19.28
N THR A 2 -0.40 11.44 -19.63
CA THR A 2 -1.38 12.37 -19.08
C THR A 2 -1.93 11.84 -17.76
N VAL A 3 -2.42 12.75 -16.90
CA VAL A 3 -3.06 12.39 -15.62
C VAL A 3 -4.23 11.42 -15.83
N ARG A 4 -4.95 11.56 -16.95
CA ARG A 4 -6.05 10.65 -17.28
C ARG A 4 -5.60 9.20 -17.47
N THR A 5 -4.47 8.99 -18.11
CA THR A 5 -3.92 7.64 -18.33
C THR A 5 -3.52 7.00 -16.99
N VAL A 6 -2.93 7.78 -16.11
CA VAL A 6 -2.56 7.31 -14.75
C VAL A 6 -3.81 6.91 -13.97
N LEU A 7 -4.86 7.73 -13.99
CA LEU A 7 -6.13 7.45 -13.30
C LEU A 7 -6.81 6.19 -13.83
N ILE A 8 -6.82 5.99 -15.14
CA ILE A 8 -7.39 4.78 -15.75
C ILE A 8 -6.62 3.54 -15.31
N SER A 9 -5.30 3.62 -15.30
CA SER A 9 -4.45 2.52 -14.84
C SER A 9 -4.68 2.20 -13.37
N CYS A 10 -4.83 3.20 -12.52
CA CYS A 10 -5.16 3.03 -11.10
C CYS A 10 -6.50 2.32 -10.92
N THR A 11 -7.52 2.73 -11.68
CA THR A 11 -8.85 2.13 -11.62
C THR A 11 -8.83 0.68 -12.08
N ALA A 12 -8.12 0.39 -13.16
CA ALA A 12 -7.99 -0.98 -13.68
C ALA A 12 -7.31 -1.90 -12.67
N LEU A 13 -6.26 -1.44 -12.00
CA LEU A 13 -5.58 -2.21 -10.95
C LEU A 13 -6.47 -2.45 -9.73
N ALA A 14 -7.23 -1.44 -9.32
CA ALA A 14 -8.18 -1.58 -8.22
C ALA A 14 -9.29 -2.59 -8.56
N LEU A 15 -9.83 -2.54 -9.78
CA LEU A 15 -10.83 -3.50 -10.24
C LEU A 15 -10.26 -4.91 -10.35
N ALA A 16 -9.03 -5.06 -10.82
CA ALA A 16 -8.36 -6.35 -10.87
C ALA A 16 -8.15 -6.93 -9.46
N GLY A 17 -7.81 -6.09 -8.49
CA GLY A 17 -7.71 -6.49 -7.10
C GLY A 17 -9.03 -6.96 -6.51
N LEU A 18 -10.15 -6.30 -6.87
CA LEU A 18 -11.50 -6.70 -6.45
C LEU A 18 -11.94 -8.01 -7.11
N ALA A 19 -11.45 -8.30 -8.31
CA ALA A 19 -11.78 -9.52 -9.05
C ALA A 19 -10.97 -10.74 -8.62
N VAL A 20 -9.95 -10.58 -7.77
CA VAL A 20 -9.15 -11.69 -7.25
C VAL A 20 -10.06 -12.60 -6.41
N PRO A 21 -10.10 -13.92 -6.69
CA PRO A 21 -10.94 -14.83 -5.91
C PRO A 21 -10.59 -14.83 -4.44
N ALA A 22 -11.59 -15.05 -3.59
CA ALA A 22 -11.42 -15.12 -2.14
C ALA A 22 -10.42 -16.22 -1.70
N GLN A 23 -10.11 -17.16 -2.57
CA GLN A 23 -9.16 -18.24 -2.30
C GLN A 23 -7.69 -17.82 -2.42
N ALA A 24 -7.40 -16.65 -2.97
CA ALA A 24 -6.03 -16.11 -3.00
C ALA A 24 -5.71 -15.46 -1.66
N GLU A 25 -5.62 -16.29 -0.60
CA GLU A 25 -5.32 -15.81 0.73
C GLU A 25 -4.02 -14.99 0.75
N GLY A 26 -4.07 -13.87 1.45
CA GLY A 26 -2.92 -13.04 1.66
C GLY A 26 -2.54 -12.11 0.51
N LEU A 27 -3.02 -12.37 -0.71
CA LEU A 27 -2.73 -11.50 -1.84
C LEU A 27 -3.58 -10.24 -1.77
N GLY A 28 -2.96 -9.09 -1.94
CA GLY A 28 -3.65 -7.82 -1.92
C GLY A 28 -2.99 -6.77 -2.77
N ALA A 29 -3.70 -5.68 -2.96
CA ALA A 29 -3.24 -4.53 -3.70
C ALA A 29 -3.53 -3.26 -2.90
N GLU A 30 -2.80 -2.20 -3.20
CA GLU A 30 -3.07 -0.90 -2.60
C GLU A 30 -2.84 0.23 -3.60
N GLY A 31 -3.61 1.30 -3.40
CA GLY A 31 -3.42 2.54 -4.10
C GLY A 31 -3.38 3.68 -3.09
N ASN A 32 -2.33 4.48 -3.12
CA ASN A 32 -2.11 5.56 -2.17
C ASN A 32 -1.83 6.87 -2.90
N TYR A 33 -2.23 7.97 -2.26
CA TYR A 33 -1.76 9.29 -2.60
C TYR A 33 -0.69 9.66 -1.59
N ALA A 34 0.53 9.90 -2.06
CA ALA A 34 1.68 9.98 -1.19
C ALA A 34 2.50 11.24 -1.43
N ARG A 35 3.08 11.75 -0.36
CA ARG A 35 4.09 12.80 -0.42
C ARG A 35 5.41 12.21 0.07
N ALA A 36 6.40 12.19 -0.82
CA ALA A 36 7.73 11.73 -0.49
C ALA A 36 8.75 12.77 -0.93
N ASN A 37 9.65 13.15 -0.02
CA ASN A 37 10.66 14.19 -0.28
C ASN A 37 10.05 15.51 -0.78
N GLY A 38 8.87 15.88 -0.25
CA GLY A 38 8.20 17.11 -0.63
C GLY A 38 7.42 17.06 -1.94
N ARG A 39 7.36 15.91 -2.60
CA ARG A 39 6.65 15.75 -3.87
C ARG A 39 5.47 14.82 -3.74
N TRP A 40 4.33 15.23 -4.26
CA TRP A 40 3.12 14.43 -4.28
C TRP A 40 3.10 13.49 -5.49
N GLY A 41 2.53 12.32 -5.29
CA GLY A 41 2.36 11.34 -6.36
C GLY A 41 1.41 10.24 -5.94
N ALA A 42 1.17 9.31 -6.87
CA ALA A 42 0.33 8.14 -6.64
C ALA A 42 1.20 6.90 -6.50
N GLU A 43 0.84 6.05 -5.56
CA GLU A 43 1.49 4.75 -5.39
C GLU A 43 0.52 3.65 -5.71
N LEU A 44 0.98 2.68 -6.49
CA LEU A 44 0.24 1.47 -6.80
C LEU A 44 1.12 0.29 -6.48
N GLY A 45 0.62 -0.61 -5.65
CA GLY A 45 1.39 -1.75 -5.23
C GLY A 45 0.56 -2.98 -5.01
N ALA A 46 1.26 -4.09 -4.88
CA ALA A 46 0.69 -5.36 -4.52
C ALA A 46 1.61 -6.06 -3.53
N GLY A 47 1.05 -6.95 -2.74
CA GLY A 47 1.82 -7.68 -1.75
C GLY A 47 1.13 -8.96 -1.34
N TYR A 48 1.81 -9.72 -0.52
CA TYR A 48 1.30 -10.96 0.02
C TYR A 48 1.44 -10.94 1.55
N ALA A 49 0.32 -11.01 2.25
CA ALA A 49 0.29 -11.02 3.70
C ALA A 49 0.36 -12.44 4.24
N VAL A 50 1.27 -12.66 5.17
CA VAL A 50 1.37 -13.91 5.94
C VAL A 50 0.96 -13.61 7.36
N ASP A 51 -0.12 -14.23 7.83
CA ASP A 51 -0.68 -13.97 9.13
C ASP A 51 -0.32 -15.09 10.11
N PHE A 52 0.04 -14.69 11.32
CA PHE A 52 0.24 -15.63 12.42
C PHE A 52 0.03 -14.93 13.76
N ALA A 53 -0.82 -15.52 14.60
CA ALA A 53 -1.09 -15.06 15.98
C ALA A 53 -1.44 -13.56 16.09
N GLY A 54 -2.23 -13.03 15.14
CA GLY A 54 -2.64 -11.62 15.13
C GLY A 54 -1.65 -10.68 14.48
N PHE A 55 -0.44 -11.16 14.18
CA PHE A 55 0.56 -10.41 13.42
C PHE A 55 0.49 -10.76 11.95
N SER A 56 0.84 -9.81 11.11
CA SER A 56 1.01 -10.06 9.68
C SER A 56 2.35 -9.52 9.21
N LEU A 57 2.96 -10.24 8.29
CA LEU A 57 4.15 -9.82 7.57
C LEU A 57 3.79 -9.72 6.10
N THR A 58 3.98 -8.57 5.50
CA THR A 58 3.52 -8.31 4.13
C THR A 58 4.67 -7.77 3.29
N PRO A 59 5.40 -8.63 2.58
CA PRO A 59 6.28 -8.18 1.52
C PRO A 59 5.46 -7.71 0.33
N GLY A 60 5.96 -6.71 -0.36
CA GLY A 60 5.26 -6.15 -1.51
C GLY A 60 6.17 -5.34 -2.41
N ALA A 61 5.62 -4.93 -3.53
CA ALA A 61 6.29 -4.09 -4.50
C ALA A 61 5.29 -3.23 -5.25
N GLY A 62 5.75 -2.14 -5.81
CA GLY A 62 4.87 -1.26 -6.55
C GLY A 62 5.61 -0.20 -7.33
N VAL A 63 4.84 0.76 -7.83
CA VAL A 63 5.37 1.90 -8.56
C VAL A 63 4.86 3.20 -7.93
N TYR A 64 5.72 4.19 -7.92
CA TYR A 64 5.43 5.54 -7.47
C TYR A 64 5.41 6.46 -8.70
N LEU A 65 4.23 7.00 -8.98
CA LEU A 65 4.00 7.87 -10.13
C LEU A 65 3.95 9.32 -9.67
N ARG A 66 4.87 10.12 -10.16
CA ARG A 66 4.96 11.55 -9.80
C ARG A 66 5.28 12.37 -11.03
N ASP A 67 5.14 13.68 -10.92
CA ASP A 67 5.57 14.58 -11.96
C ASP A 67 7.07 14.41 -12.21
N GLY A 68 7.43 14.19 -13.46
CA GLY A 68 8.81 14.00 -13.89
C GLY A 68 9.32 12.57 -13.87
N GLY A 69 8.52 11.58 -13.48
CA GLY A 69 8.97 10.21 -13.58
C GLY A 69 8.21 9.17 -12.78
N THR A 70 8.64 7.94 -12.97
CA THR A 70 8.10 6.77 -12.28
C THR A 70 9.25 6.06 -11.58
N ALA A 71 9.03 5.65 -10.34
CA ALA A 71 10.00 4.89 -9.57
C ALA A 71 9.37 3.59 -9.07
N ALA A 72 10.11 2.50 -9.18
CA ALA A 72 9.70 1.24 -8.56
C ALA A 72 10.13 1.22 -7.10
N TYR A 73 9.38 0.54 -6.27
CA TYR A 73 9.75 0.33 -4.88
C TYR A 73 9.43 -1.08 -4.42
N GLY A 74 10.22 -1.55 -3.45
CA GLY A 74 9.91 -2.74 -2.68
C GLY A 74 9.62 -2.33 -1.25
N ARG A 75 8.81 -3.12 -0.54
CA ARG A 75 8.50 -2.85 0.86
C ARG A 75 8.26 -4.14 1.63
N VAL A 76 8.41 -4.05 2.93
CA VAL A 76 7.98 -5.08 3.86
C VAL A 76 7.31 -4.38 5.04
N GLU A 77 6.15 -4.87 5.44
CA GLU A 77 5.41 -4.34 6.58
C GLU A 77 5.17 -5.44 7.60
N ALA A 78 5.30 -5.09 8.87
CA ALA A 78 4.89 -5.93 9.97
C ALA A 78 3.78 -5.19 10.73
N ALA A 79 2.65 -5.83 10.92
CA ALA A 79 1.49 -5.19 11.52
C ALA A 79 0.81 -6.11 12.52
N TYR A 80 0.07 -5.50 13.45
CA TYR A 80 -0.74 -6.19 14.42
C TYR A 80 -2.19 -5.73 14.29
N GLN A 81 -3.10 -6.70 14.18
CA GLN A 81 -4.54 -6.43 14.12
C GLN A 81 -5.08 -6.33 15.54
N ILE A 82 -5.54 -5.14 15.92
CA ILE A 82 -6.30 -4.96 17.16
C ILE A 82 -7.69 -5.51 16.91
N PRO A 83 -8.17 -6.51 17.67
CA PRO A 83 -9.48 -7.12 17.42
C PRO A 83 -10.60 -6.08 17.34
N MET A 84 -11.43 -6.19 16.30
CA MET A 84 -12.58 -5.31 16.03
C MET A 84 -12.22 -3.83 15.85
N SER A 85 -10.96 -3.51 15.53
CA SER A 85 -10.50 -2.13 15.47
C SER A 85 -9.47 -1.94 14.36
N LEU A 86 -8.38 -1.27 14.68
CA LEU A 86 -7.35 -0.84 13.75
C LEU A 86 -6.27 -1.90 13.57
N ARG A 87 -5.59 -1.84 12.45
CA ARG A 87 -4.32 -2.52 12.25
C ARG A 87 -3.22 -1.48 12.36
N ILE A 88 -2.23 -1.71 13.20
CA ILE A 88 -1.08 -0.83 13.37
C ILE A 88 0.19 -1.59 13.06
N GLY A 89 1.19 -0.89 12.53
CA GLY A 89 2.42 -1.56 12.18
C GLY A 89 3.55 -0.62 11.80
N ILE A 90 4.62 -1.24 11.38
CA ILE A 90 5.80 -0.57 10.87
C ILE A 90 6.18 -1.20 9.54
N GLY A 91 6.79 -0.40 8.68
CA GLY A 91 7.26 -0.88 7.39
C GLY A 91 8.61 -0.30 7.02
N ALA A 92 9.26 -0.95 6.09
CA ALA A 92 10.44 -0.46 5.44
C ALA A 92 10.22 -0.45 3.93
N ARG A 93 10.62 0.62 3.30
CA ARG A 93 10.46 0.83 1.87
C ARG A 93 11.81 1.13 1.24
N ILE A 94 12.08 0.50 0.12
CA ILE A 94 13.30 0.72 -0.66
C ILE A 94 12.89 1.16 -2.06
N SER A 95 13.28 2.37 -2.45
CA SER A 95 12.99 2.91 -3.78
C SER A 95 14.26 3.51 -4.37
N GLY A 96 15.11 2.66 -4.93
CA GLY A 96 16.28 3.06 -5.69
C GLY A 96 17.45 3.60 -4.89
N GLU A 97 17.26 4.39 -3.86
CA GLU A 97 18.34 5.09 -3.19
C GLU A 97 18.48 4.72 -1.71
N GLU A 98 17.51 5.09 -0.89
CA GLU A 98 17.63 4.89 0.55
C GLU A 98 16.46 4.09 1.12
N PRO A 99 16.75 3.16 2.04
CA PRO A 99 15.66 2.53 2.79
C PRO A 99 14.98 3.57 3.67
N ARG A 100 13.65 3.45 3.75
CA ARG A 100 12.84 4.37 4.53
C ARG A 100 11.93 3.58 5.45
N VAL A 101 11.93 3.93 6.72
CA VAL A 101 11.07 3.32 7.72
C VAL A 101 9.83 4.19 7.91
N TYR A 102 8.67 3.59 8.06
CA TYR A 102 7.42 4.31 8.29
C TYR A 102 6.51 3.53 9.25
N GLY A 103 5.63 4.28 9.91
CA GLY A 103 4.53 3.71 10.67
C GLY A 103 3.29 3.62 9.80
N THR A 104 2.45 2.61 10.02
CA THR A 104 1.23 2.41 9.26
C THR A 104 0.04 2.16 10.17
N VAL A 105 -1.10 2.70 9.76
CA VAL A 105 -2.40 2.48 10.43
C VAL A 105 -3.41 2.18 9.34
N ALA A 106 -4.16 1.10 9.51
CA ALA A 106 -5.22 0.73 8.58
C ALA A 106 -6.52 0.48 9.34
N MET A 107 -7.63 0.96 8.77
CA MET A 107 -8.95 0.78 9.33
C MET A 107 -9.84 0.07 8.31
N PRO A 108 -10.35 -1.13 8.62
CA PRO A 108 -11.28 -1.82 7.75
C PRO A 108 -12.58 -1.01 7.60
N VAL A 109 -13.01 -0.79 6.37
CA VAL A 109 -14.27 -0.09 6.08
C VAL A 109 -15.28 -0.99 5.39
N LEU A 110 -14.81 -2.02 4.70
CA LEU A 110 -15.61 -3.06 4.07
C LEU A 110 -14.84 -4.38 4.18
N PRO A 111 -15.48 -5.54 3.97
CA PRO A 111 -14.76 -6.79 3.89
C PRO A 111 -13.63 -6.69 2.85
N ARG A 112 -12.39 -6.93 3.27
CA ARG A 112 -11.19 -6.90 2.44
C ARG A 112 -10.82 -5.52 1.89
N VAL A 113 -11.46 -4.45 2.37
CA VAL A 113 -11.12 -3.08 1.99
C VAL A 113 -10.81 -2.29 3.25
N ALA A 114 -9.68 -1.63 3.27
CA ALA A 114 -9.28 -0.78 4.39
C ALA A 114 -8.75 0.56 3.90
N VAL A 115 -8.99 1.59 4.70
CA VAL A 115 -8.31 2.88 4.56
C VAL A 115 -6.99 2.77 5.29
N LYS A 116 -5.91 3.18 4.65
CA LYS A 116 -4.57 3.05 5.19
C LYS A 116 -3.84 4.38 5.16
N GLY A 117 -3.16 4.70 6.24
CA GLY A 117 -2.28 5.85 6.34
C GLY A 117 -0.87 5.41 6.74
N ASN A 118 0.13 6.02 6.13
CA ASN A 118 1.53 5.77 6.45
C ASN A 118 2.22 7.08 6.75
N VAL A 119 3.08 7.08 7.78
CA VAL A 119 3.86 8.24 8.18
C VAL A 119 5.29 7.81 8.46
N GLY A 120 6.24 8.46 7.84
CA GLY A 120 7.66 8.23 8.06
C GLY A 120 8.48 9.49 7.86
N ASP A 121 9.80 9.34 7.85
CA ASP A 121 10.69 10.45 7.59
C ASP A 121 10.52 10.93 6.15
N ARG A 122 10.09 12.19 5.97
CA ARG A 122 9.82 12.81 4.67
C ARG A 122 8.84 12.01 3.82
N TYR A 123 7.92 11.27 4.46
CA TYR A 123 6.98 10.42 3.78
C TYR A 123 5.64 10.43 4.52
N VAL A 124 4.58 10.66 3.78
CA VAL A 124 3.21 10.52 4.27
C VAL A 124 2.34 10.03 3.11
N SER A 125 1.45 9.11 3.39
CA SER A 125 0.51 8.63 2.38
C SER A 125 -0.84 8.28 2.99
N VAL A 126 -1.86 8.32 2.16
CA VAL A 126 -3.20 7.85 2.50
C VAL A 126 -3.78 7.15 1.28
N GLY A 127 -4.49 6.08 1.52
CA GLY A 127 -5.07 5.32 0.42
C GLY A 127 -5.94 4.17 0.87
N LEU A 128 -6.13 3.23 -0.04
CA LEU A 128 -6.96 2.05 0.16
C LEU A 128 -6.15 0.79 -0.08
N THR A 129 -6.45 -0.22 0.71
CA THR A 129 -5.95 -1.58 0.48
C THR A 129 -7.13 -2.50 0.18
N VAL A 130 -6.88 -3.48 -0.68
CA VAL A 130 -7.87 -4.48 -1.08
C VAL A 130 -7.23 -5.86 -1.02
N GLY A 131 -7.88 -6.80 -0.37
CA GLY A 131 -7.48 -8.19 -0.34
C GLY A 131 -6.67 -8.64 0.87
N TYR A 132 -6.08 -7.74 1.63
CA TYR A 132 -5.33 -8.09 2.85
C TYR A 132 -6.23 -8.27 4.05
#